data_94bdc1fd6662ddb09b5c2379d667e825
#
_entry.id   94bdc1fd6662ddb09b5c2379d667e825
#
_cell.length_a   1.000
_cell.length_b   1.000
_cell.length_c   1.000
_cell.angle_alpha   90.00
_cell.angle_beta   90.00
_cell.angle_gamma   90.00
#
_symmetry.space_group_name_H-M   'P 1'
#
loop_
_entity.id
_entity.type
_entity.pdbx_description
1 polymer ?
#
loop_
_entity_poly.entity_id
_entity_poly.type
_entity_poly.pdbx_seq_one_letter_code
_entity_poly.pdbx_strand_id
1 'polypeptide(L)'
;MKARLNDLLMITILIAGLFLLLPGGIKQQTMGQDDDNNDIATSNTNLLTGNNTIVLTPSEVNGTYRWVNNSGGINPTLDITMGNEYQIKINNPTDEEHELIIENTENSKVASIEEIEPGKNTEFKFKSEETGELNYYCEYHPETMKGIIRIIEPM
;
A
#
# COMPACT_ATOMS: atom_id res chain seq x y z
N MET A 1 19.80 39.29 -26.07
CA MET A 1 20.72 39.95 -25.11
C MET A 1 19.97 40.24 -23.86
N LYS A 2 20.22 39.47 -22.81
CA LYS A 2 20.35 39.87 -21.38
C LYS A 2 20.33 38.60 -20.53
N ALA A 3 21.52 38.17 -20.18
CA ALA A 3 21.76 37.20 -19.12
C ALA A 3 21.34 37.81 -17.78
N ARG A 4 20.72 37.04 -16.90
CA ARG A 4 20.66 37.30 -15.47
C ARG A 4 21.24 36.12 -14.70
N LEU A 5 22.41 36.39 -14.23
CA LEU A 5 23.17 35.66 -13.23
C LEU A 5 22.53 35.99 -11.89
N ASN A 6 22.11 35.01 -11.11
CA ASN A 6 21.81 35.16 -9.69
C ASN A 6 22.40 33.98 -8.95
N ASP A 7 23.55 34.20 -8.44
CA ASP A 7 23.99 34.30 -7.04
C ASP A 7 23.72 33.05 -6.19
N LEU A 8 24.83 32.37 -6.07
CA LEU A 8 25.24 31.34 -5.15
C LEU A 8 25.22 31.93 -3.71
N LEU A 9 24.38 31.44 -2.84
CA LEU A 9 24.49 31.63 -1.41
C LEU A 9 24.72 30.31 -0.69
N MET A 10 25.98 30.00 -0.47
CA MET A 10 26.46 28.95 0.44
C MET A 10 26.22 29.41 1.88
N ILE A 11 25.36 28.72 2.61
CA ILE A 11 25.30 28.86 4.07
C ILE A 11 25.82 27.55 4.68
N THR A 12 27.05 27.60 5.12
CA THR A 12 27.71 26.59 5.93
C THR A 12 27.31 26.81 7.38
N ILE A 13 26.49 25.95 7.96
CA ILE A 13 26.23 25.93 9.41
C ILE A 13 27.02 24.79 10.03
N LEU A 14 28.09 25.16 10.71
CA LEU A 14 28.89 24.32 11.59
C LEU A 14 28.17 24.24 12.94
N ILE A 15 27.59 23.10 13.30
CA ILE A 15 27.12 22.86 14.66
C ILE A 15 28.03 21.80 15.30
N ALA A 16 28.92 22.30 16.15
CA ALA A 16 29.68 21.47 17.08
C ALA A 16 28.74 21.06 18.23
N GLY A 17 28.30 19.81 18.25
CA GLY A 17 27.49 19.22 19.32
C GLY A 17 28.34 18.49 20.34
N LEU A 18 28.36 19.02 21.52
CA LEU A 18 28.97 18.54 22.76
C LEU A 18 28.38 17.19 23.18
N PHE A 19 29.22 16.16 23.23
CA PHE A 19 28.89 14.82 23.73
C PHE A 19 28.98 14.81 25.27
N LEU A 20 27.87 14.70 25.96
CA LEU A 20 27.82 14.51 27.41
C LEU A 20 27.65 13.01 27.70
N LEU A 21 28.72 12.39 28.20
CA LEU A 21 28.73 11.04 28.74
C LEU A 21 28.09 11.04 30.14
N LEU A 22 27.04 10.29 30.32
CA LEU A 22 26.54 9.90 31.66
C LEU A 22 26.68 8.38 31.85
N PRO A 23 27.29 7.93 32.94
CA PRO A 23 27.35 6.51 33.32
C PRO A 23 26.15 6.19 34.22
N GLY A 24 25.40 5.16 33.91
CA GLY A 24 24.29 4.69 34.73
C GLY A 24 23.80 3.28 34.40
N GLY A 25 24.39 2.32 35.08
CA GLY A 25 23.75 1.20 35.75
C GLY A 25 22.87 0.24 34.97
N ILE A 26 23.46 -0.85 34.47
CA ILE A 26 22.75 -2.04 34.00
C ILE A 26 22.31 -2.84 35.23
N LYS A 27 21.00 -3.01 35.44
CA LYS A 27 20.46 -4.08 36.28
C LYS A 27 19.92 -5.18 35.37
N GLN A 28 20.68 -6.28 35.32
CA GLN A 28 20.18 -7.58 34.86
C GLN A 28 19.16 -8.10 35.85
N GLN A 29 17.98 -8.43 35.37
CA GLN A 29 17.07 -9.36 36.04
C GLN A 29 16.87 -10.58 35.17
N THR A 30 17.55 -11.65 35.57
CA THR A 30 17.25 -13.03 35.17
C THR A 30 16.10 -13.53 36.00
N MET A 31 15.12 -14.21 35.35
CA MET A 31 14.22 -15.29 35.80
C MET A 31 13.04 -15.31 34.84
N GLY A 32 12.56 -16.39 34.35
CA GLY A 32 12.62 -17.82 34.62
C GLY A 32 12.10 -18.54 33.39
N GLN A 33 12.65 -19.69 33.17
CA GLN A 33 12.22 -20.68 32.21
C GLN A 33 10.93 -21.31 32.74
N ASP A 34 9.86 -21.28 31.95
CA ASP A 34 8.78 -22.23 32.03
C ASP A 34 8.53 -22.80 30.62
N ASP A 35 8.95 -24.06 30.49
CA ASP A 35 8.70 -24.93 29.36
C ASP A 35 7.23 -25.33 29.39
N ASP A 36 6.43 -24.83 28.45
CA ASP A 36 5.20 -25.48 28.08
C ASP A 36 5.12 -25.65 26.56
N ASN A 37 5.51 -26.86 26.16
CA ASN A 37 5.24 -27.41 24.84
C ASN A 37 3.72 -27.44 24.63
N ASN A 38 3.22 -26.54 23.81
CA ASN A 38 1.91 -26.72 23.20
C ASN A 38 2.05 -26.60 21.68
N ASP A 39 2.18 -27.76 21.05
CA ASP A 39 2.07 -27.97 19.62
C ASP A 39 0.67 -27.53 19.16
N ILE A 40 0.51 -26.25 18.86
CA ILE A 40 -0.68 -25.79 18.14
C ILE A 40 -0.27 -25.67 16.67
N ALA A 41 -0.81 -26.61 15.91
CA ALA A 41 -0.81 -26.56 14.47
C ALA A 41 -1.17 -25.14 14.01
N THR A 42 -0.22 -24.48 13.36
CA THR A 42 -0.41 -23.19 12.74
C THR A 42 -1.37 -23.35 11.56
N SER A 43 -2.66 -23.35 11.86
CA SER A 43 -3.63 -23.01 10.84
C SER A 43 -3.44 -21.51 10.56
N ASN A 44 -3.04 -21.18 9.34
CA ASN A 44 -2.95 -19.81 8.84
C ASN A 44 -4.35 -19.17 8.77
N THR A 45 -4.98 -18.99 9.91
CA THR A 45 -6.03 -18.00 10.05
C THR A 45 -5.34 -16.67 10.21
N ASN A 46 -5.23 -15.92 9.12
CA ASN A 46 -5.06 -14.48 9.19
C ASN A 46 -6.23 -13.94 10.00
N LEU A 47 -6.05 -13.93 11.32
CA LEU A 47 -6.95 -13.21 12.22
C LEU A 47 -6.72 -11.73 11.91
N LEU A 48 -7.60 -11.19 11.07
CA LEU A 48 -7.64 -9.79 10.65
C LEU A 48 -7.92 -8.90 11.88
N THR A 49 -6.89 -8.68 12.69
CA THR A 49 -6.89 -7.57 13.61
C THR A 49 -6.63 -6.29 12.81
N GLY A 50 -7.70 -5.71 12.27
CA GLY A 50 -7.83 -4.27 12.25
C GLY A 50 -7.03 -3.45 11.26
N ASN A 51 -6.53 -3.98 10.14
CA ASN A 51 -6.00 -3.09 9.11
C ASN A 51 -6.56 -3.47 7.73
N ASN A 52 -7.78 -3.00 7.45
CA ASN A 52 -8.43 -3.13 6.15
C ASN A 52 -7.75 -2.21 5.11
N THR A 53 -6.42 -2.31 4.98
CA THR A 53 -5.63 -1.54 4.03
C THR A 53 -5.16 -2.44 2.90
N ILE A 54 -5.51 -2.07 1.68
CA ILE A 54 -5.04 -2.66 0.44
C ILE A 54 -4.05 -1.69 -0.17
N VAL A 55 -2.87 -2.16 -0.55
CA VAL A 55 -1.88 -1.34 -1.25
C VAL A 55 -1.68 -1.89 -2.64
N LEU A 56 -1.82 -1.03 -3.65
CA LEU A 56 -1.52 -1.30 -5.03
C LEU A 56 -0.44 -0.33 -5.52
N THR A 57 0.49 -0.84 -6.29
CA THR A 57 1.59 -0.06 -6.87
C THR A 57 1.65 -0.35 -8.36
N PRO A 58 1.49 0.64 -9.23
CA PRO A 58 1.84 0.50 -10.64
C PRO A 58 3.31 0.12 -10.77
N SER A 59 3.61 -0.90 -11.54
CA SER A 59 4.98 -1.36 -11.74
C SER A 59 5.15 -1.90 -13.14
N GLU A 60 6.29 -1.58 -13.76
CA GLU A 60 6.65 -2.18 -15.04
C GLU A 60 7.17 -3.60 -14.82
N VAL A 61 6.48 -4.56 -15.42
CA VAL A 61 6.82 -5.97 -15.35
C VAL A 61 6.95 -6.50 -16.78
N ASN A 62 8.15 -6.90 -17.18
CA ASN A 62 8.44 -7.38 -18.53
C ASN A 62 8.02 -6.40 -19.64
N GLY A 63 8.26 -5.12 -19.45
CA GLY A 63 7.97 -4.08 -20.43
C GLY A 63 6.49 -3.67 -20.51
N THR A 64 5.68 -4.02 -19.50
CA THR A 64 4.27 -3.61 -19.41
C THR A 64 3.89 -3.25 -17.98
N TYR A 65 3.06 -2.24 -17.82
CA TYR A 65 2.56 -1.85 -16.50
C TYR A 65 1.55 -2.87 -15.96
N ARG A 66 1.65 -3.14 -14.67
CA ARG A 66 0.81 -4.03 -13.87
C ARG A 66 0.51 -3.41 -12.51
N TRP A 67 -0.60 -3.80 -11.92
CA TRP A 67 -0.81 -3.58 -10.49
C TRP A 67 -0.02 -4.61 -9.68
N VAL A 68 0.72 -4.17 -8.68
CA VAL A 68 1.48 -5.06 -7.79
C VAL A 68 1.10 -4.76 -6.34
N ASN A 69 0.85 -5.79 -5.54
CA ASN A 69 0.60 -5.63 -4.12
C ASN A 69 1.90 -5.72 -3.29
N ASN A 70 1.82 -5.46 -1.99
CA ASN A 70 2.97 -5.51 -1.08
C ASN A 70 3.68 -6.88 -1.00
N SER A 71 3.00 -7.96 -1.40
CA SER A 71 3.57 -9.32 -1.43
C SER A 71 4.20 -9.65 -2.77
N GLY A 72 4.23 -8.73 -3.72
CA GLY A 72 4.74 -8.94 -5.07
C GLY A 72 3.76 -9.64 -6.01
N GLY A 73 2.50 -9.83 -5.60
CA GLY A 73 1.45 -10.38 -6.46
C GLY A 73 1.11 -9.43 -7.59
N ILE A 74 1.13 -9.92 -8.83
CA ILE A 74 0.84 -9.16 -10.04
C ILE A 74 -0.65 -9.24 -10.35
N ASN A 75 -1.30 -8.10 -10.58
CA ASN A 75 -2.74 -7.99 -10.82
C ASN A 75 -3.56 -8.84 -9.81
N PRO A 76 -3.36 -8.63 -8.50
CA PRO A 76 -3.87 -9.55 -7.49
C PRO A 76 -5.39 -9.59 -7.45
N THR A 77 -5.95 -10.74 -7.11
CA THR A 77 -7.32 -10.78 -6.60
C THR A 77 -7.34 -10.17 -5.20
N LEU A 78 -8.23 -9.23 -4.98
CA LEU A 78 -8.42 -8.53 -3.71
C LEU A 78 -9.62 -9.14 -2.99
N ASP A 79 -9.39 -9.85 -1.89
CA ASP A 79 -10.46 -10.41 -1.07
C ASP A 79 -10.88 -9.40 -0.01
N ILE A 80 -12.14 -9.00 -0.02
CA ILE A 80 -12.73 -8.08 0.95
C ILE A 80 -13.99 -8.71 1.56
N THR A 81 -14.31 -8.31 2.79
CA THR A 81 -15.52 -8.76 3.49
C THR A 81 -16.63 -7.74 3.32
N MET A 82 -17.81 -8.20 2.93
CA MET A 82 -19.02 -7.39 2.81
C MET A 82 -19.27 -6.59 4.10
N GLY A 83 -19.65 -5.32 3.96
CA GLY A 83 -19.94 -4.42 5.09
C GLY A 83 -18.71 -3.80 5.73
N ASN A 84 -17.50 -4.29 5.47
CA ASN A 84 -16.27 -3.69 5.99
C ASN A 84 -15.77 -2.56 5.09
N GLU A 85 -15.29 -1.47 5.69
CA GLU A 85 -14.61 -0.39 4.99
C GLU A 85 -13.13 -0.73 4.83
N TYR A 86 -12.62 -0.59 3.62
CA TYR A 86 -11.21 -0.78 3.25
C TYR A 86 -10.60 0.53 2.80
N GLN A 87 -9.37 0.78 3.21
CA GLN A 87 -8.56 1.87 2.68
C GLN A 87 -7.69 1.33 1.53
N ILE A 88 -7.97 1.74 0.31
CA ILE A 88 -7.15 1.41 -0.85
C ILE A 88 -6.13 2.53 -1.03
N LYS A 89 -4.86 2.17 -0.97
CA LYS A 89 -3.72 3.08 -1.15
C LYS A 89 -3.01 2.75 -2.43
N ILE A 90 -2.70 3.77 -3.22
CA ILE A 90 -1.91 3.63 -4.43
C ILE A 90 -0.68 4.50 -4.33
N ASN A 91 0.48 3.87 -4.49
CA ASN A 91 1.75 4.55 -4.58
C ASN A 91 2.22 4.45 -6.03
N ASN A 92 2.36 5.56 -6.72
CA ASN A 92 2.83 5.57 -8.11
C ASN A 92 4.32 5.95 -8.20
N PRO A 93 5.25 4.99 -8.23
CA PRO A 93 6.68 5.27 -8.38
C PRO A 93 7.11 5.37 -9.84
N THR A 94 6.19 5.20 -10.80
CA THR A 94 6.48 5.20 -12.23
C THR A 94 6.58 6.63 -12.76
N ASP A 95 7.00 6.78 -14.00
CA ASP A 95 7.04 8.03 -14.74
C ASP A 95 5.78 8.27 -15.60
N GLU A 96 4.82 7.34 -15.53
CA GLU A 96 3.54 7.41 -16.22
C GLU A 96 2.41 7.75 -15.22
N GLU A 97 1.36 8.37 -15.75
CA GLU A 97 0.10 8.60 -15.03
C GLU A 97 -0.76 7.35 -15.04
N HIS A 98 -1.45 7.11 -13.95
CA HIS A 98 -2.36 5.97 -13.80
C HIS A 98 -3.71 6.41 -13.26
N GLU A 99 -4.71 5.58 -13.46
CA GLU A 99 -6.05 5.72 -12.89
C GLU A 99 -6.49 4.36 -12.35
N LEU A 100 -7.32 4.33 -11.32
CA LEU A 100 -7.97 3.10 -10.87
C LEU A 100 -9.47 3.24 -11.03
N ILE A 101 -10.05 2.37 -11.85
CA ILE A 101 -11.50 2.23 -12.00
C ILE A 101 -11.93 0.90 -11.39
N ILE A 102 -13.05 0.91 -10.68
CA ILE A 102 -13.73 -0.28 -10.16
C ILE A 102 -15.10 -0.33 -10.79
N GLU A 103 -15.44 -1.45 -11.42
CA GLU A 103 -16.70 -1.68 -12.12
C GLU A 103 -17.37 -2.97 -11.65
N ASN A 104 -18.69 -2.99 -11.71
CA ASN A 104 -19.44 -4.22 -11.53
C ASN A 104 -19.42 -5.09 -12.82
N THR A 105 -20.01 -6.26 -12.76
CA THR A 105 -20.08 -7.20 -13.90
C THR A 105 -20.92 -6.71 -15.08
N GLU A 106 -21.69 -5.64 -14.89
CA GLU A 106 -22.49 -4.96 -15.92
C GLU A 106 -21.73 -3.78 -16.55
N ASN A 107 -20.44 -3.61 -16.24
CA ASN A 107 -19.56 -2.50 -16.63
C ASN A 107 -20.06 -1.13 -16.14
N SER A 108 -20.75 -1.12 -15.01
CA SER A 108 -21.11 0.12 -14.35
C SER A 108 -20.03 0.52 -13.34
N LYS A 109 -19.52 1.74 -13.46
CA LYS A 109 -18.49 2.28 -12.56
C LYS A 109 -19.05 2.38 -11.12
N VAL A 110 -18.38 1.73 -10.19
CA VAL A 110 -18.72 1.71 -8.75
C VAL A 110 -17.86 2.72 -7.99
N ALA A 111 -16.59 2.83 -8.34
CA ALA A 111 -15.65 3.78 -7.75
C ALA A 111 -14.50 4.07 -8.72
N SER A 112 -13.83 5.20 -8.56
CA SER A 112 -12.58 5.51 -9.27
C SER A 112 -11.67 6.42 -8.45
N ILE A 113 -10.38 6.34 -8.76
CA ILE A 113 -9.37 7.35 -8.46
C ILE A 113 -8.84 7.83 -9.80
N GLU A 114 -9.05 9.10 -10.07
CA GLU A 114 -8.58 9.76 -11.28
C GLU A 114 -7.17 10.34 -11.05
N GLU A 115 -6.39 10.44 -12.13
CA GLU A 115 -5.11 11.18 -12.20
C GLU A 115 -4.13 10.88 -11.03
N ILE A 116 -3.56 9.68 -11.04
CA ILE A 116 -2.49 9.34 -10.11
C ILE A 116 -1.15 9.70 -10.77
N GLU A 117 -0.73 10.95 -10.57
CA GLU A 117 0.49 11.49 -11.18
C GLU A 117 1.77 10.71 -10.79
N PRO A 118 2.82 10.75 -11.63
CA PRO A 118 4.13 10.21 -11.32
C PRO A 118 4.68 10.66 -9.96
N GLY A 119 5.17 9.72 -9.17
CA GLY A 119 5.75 9.97 -7.85
C GLY A 119 4.74 10.37 -6.78
N LYS A 120 3.44 10.29 -7.04
CA LYS A 120 2.40 10.62 -6.06
C LYS A 120 1.79 9.38 -5.42
N ASN A 121 1.23 9.60 -4.24
CA ASN A 121 0.48 8.62 -3.49
C ASN A 121 -0.94 9.15 -3.31
N THR A 122 -1.90 8.26 -3.42
CA THR A 122 -3.30 8.58 -3.18
C THR A 122 -3.98 7.46 -2.39
N GLU A 123 -5.11 7.76 -1.78
CA GLU A 123 -5.89 6.78 -1.03
C GLU A 123 -7.37 7.12 -1.07
N PHE A 124 -8.21 6.09 -1.05
CA PHE A 124 -9.65 6.26 -0.88
C PHE A 124 -10.23 5.13 -0.05
N LYS A 125 -11.44 5.36 0.44
CA LYS A 125 -12.20 4.37 1.20
C LYS A 125 -13.17 3.66 0.27
N PHE A 126 -13.19 2.34 0.38
CA PHE A 126 -14.06 1.48 -0.39
C PHE A 126 -14.83 0.53 0.53
N LYS A 127 -16.10 0.39 0.30
CA LYS A 127 -16.99 -0.53 1.01
C LYS A 127 -18.01 -1.11 0.03
N SER A 128 -18.31 -2.39 0.14
CA SER A 128 -19.43 -3.01 -0.57
C SER A 128 -20.45 -3.56 0.42
N GLU A 129 -21.72 -3.35 0.12
CA GLU A 129 -22.84 -3.86 0.91
C GLU A 129 -23.41 -5.18 0.34
N GLU A 130 -22.84 -5.65 -0.77
CA GLU A 130 -23.28 -6.85 -1.46
C GLU A 130 -22.07 -7.76 -1.73
N THR A 131 -22.28 -9.08 -1.68
CA THR A 131 -21.29 -10.07 -2.10
C THR A 131 -21.22 -10.17 -3.61
N GLY A 132 -20.10 -10.67 -4.13
CA GLY A 132 -19.91 -10.86 -5.57
C GLY A 132 -18.51 -10.51 -6.04
N GLU A 133 -18.40 -10.22 -7.31
CA GLU A 133 -17.13 -9.84 -7.94
C GLU A 133 -17.26 -8.50 -8.64
N LEU A 134 -16.21 -7.69 -8.51
CA LEU A 134 -16.00 -6.45 -9.23
C LEU A 134 -14.70 -6.56 -10.01
N ASN A 135 -14.61 -5.86 -11.13
CA ASN A 135 -13.38 -5.70 -11.87
C ASN A 135 -12.68 -4.41 -11.43
N TYR A 136 -11.37 -4.41 -11.37
CA TYR A 136 -10.60 -3.17 -11.26
C TYR A 136 -9.54 -3.09 -12.35
N TYR A 137 -9.28 -1.91 -12.87
CA TYR A 137 -8.30 -1.69 -13.93
C TYR A 137 -7.78 -0.26 -13.97
N CYS A 138 -6.68 -0.05 -14.71
CA CYS A 138 -6.21 1.29 -15.05
C CYS A 138 -6.79 1.71 -16.40
N GLU A 139 -7.39 2.89 -16.51
CA GLU A 139 -7.97 3.38 -17.76
C GLU A 139 -6.94 3.52 -18.87
N TYR A 140 -5.71 3.95 -18.53
CA TYR A 140 -4.62 4.09 -19.51
C TYR A 140 -4.03 2.75 -19.97
N HIS A 141 -4.18 1.68 -19.15
CA HIS A 141 -3.59 0.36 -19.40
C HIS A 141 -4.60 -0.79 -19.16
N PRO A 142 -5.80 -0.75 -19.76
CA PRO A 142 -6.90 -1.66 -19.38
C PRO A 142 -6.61 -3.13 -19.69
N GLU A 143 -5.75 -3.42 -20.66
CA GLU A 143 -5.42 -4.80 -21.01
C GLU A 143 -4.39 -5.44 -20.09
N THR A 144 -3.57 -4.62 -19.44
CA THR A 144 -2.42 -5.12 -18.68
C THR A 144 -2.50 -4.85 -17.18
N MET A 145 -3.17 -3.77 -16.76
CA MET A 145 -3.36 -3.40 -15.36
C MET A 145 -4.80 -3.66 -14.95
N LYS A 146 -5.15 -4.93 -14.69
CA LYS A 146 -6.52 -5.32 -14.32
C LYS A 146 -6.52 -6.50 -13.36
N GLY A 147 -7.54 -6.59 -12.51
CA GLY A 147 -7.74 -7.67 -11.57
C GLY A 147 -9.19 -7.74 -11.09
N ILE A 148 -9.42 -8.53 -10.04
CA ILE A 148 -10.75 -8.80 -9.49
C ILE A 148 -10.77 -8.43 -8.01
N ILE A 149 -11.85 -7.80 -7.56
CA ILE A 149 -12.20 -7.68 -6.15
C ILE A 149 -13.29 -8.72 -5.87
N ARG A 150 -13.00 -9.66 -4.97
CA ARG A 150 -13.98 -10.66 -4.53
C ARG A 150 -14.52 -10.28 -3.17
N ILE A 151 -15.83 -10.11 -3.10
CA ILE A 151 -16.53 -9.69 -1.89
C ILE A 151 -17.19 -10.92 -1.26
N ILE A 152 -16.73 -11.28 -0.06
CA ILE A 152 -17.19 -12.46 0.67
C ILE A 152 -18.05 -12.08 1.87
N GLU A 153 -18.93 -12.98 2.29
CA GLU A 153 -19.73 -12.80 3.50
C GLU A 153 -18.84 -12.76 4.75
N PRO A 154 -19.21 -11.97 5.77
CA PRO A 154 -18.56 -12.05 7.06
C PRO A 154 -18.82 -13.44 7.69
N MET A 155 -17.77 -14.01 8.27
CA MET A 155 -17.85 -15.28 9.01
C MET A 155 -18.51 -15.08 10.39
#